data_dd2427e508d0c96dc5fc61c21680ce68
#
_entry.id   dd2427e508d0c96dc5fc61c21680ce68
#
_cell.length_a   1.000
_cell.length_b   1.000
_cell.length_c   1.000
_cell.angle_alpha   90.00
_cell.angle_beta   90.00
_cell.angle_gamma   90.00
#
_symmetry.space_group_name_H-M   'P 1'
#
loop_
_entity.id
_entity.type
_entity.pdbx_description
1 polymer ?
#
loop_
_entity_poly.entity_id
_entity_poly.type
_entity_poly.pdbx_seq_one_letter_code
_entity_poly.pdbx_strand_id
1 'polypeptide(L)'
;MVNKKRAGMMIAVTLLIGVLLFCSVFFLVRRANREITQRSFDELATATRQIAKDLVDTANADQTILSAMAELIAGHDERDNDAVLRIMKSFSLSETFVSTVALLRPDGTLLLTDGTRYDVSGTFDFETEAARGAYISDRVTSYFAPEKLVVRSVVPVVRDGETVAILYGVVPLQELSQNYQIDLYNGNAFLLLVDGNNGDILLDTWHDSLGNLSELRGRKMLKGYTYEEAMEKSPTASAAICAPSPNPRG
;
A
#
# COMPACT_ATOMS: atom_id res chain seq x y z
N MET A 1 33.47 17.79 70.01
CA MET A 1 33.30 18.51 68.73
C MET A 1 33.66 17.70 67.47
N VAL A 2 34.33 16.56 67.61
CA VAL A 2 34.77 15.75 66.45
C VAL A 2 33.64 14.98 65.78
N ASN A 3 32.51 14.68 66.45
CA ASN A 3 31.41 13.86 65.92
C ASN A 3 30.52 14.57 64.87
N LYS A 4 30.33 15.89 64.91
CA LYS A 4 29.50 16.59 63.93
C LYS A 4 30.14 16.68 62.53
N LYS A 5 31.45 16.86 62.45
CA LYS A 5 32.18 16.89 61.16
C LYS A 5 32.18 15.51 60.45
N ARG A 6 32.32 14.40 61.22
CA ARG A 6 32.27 13.04 60.69
C ARG A 6 30.87 12.67 60.21
N ALA A 7 29.83 13.06 60.95
CA ALA A 7 28.43 12.82 60.53
C ALA A 7 28.12 13.59 59.26
N GLY A 8 28.52 14.87 59.12
CA GLY A 8 28.33 15.66 57.88
C GLY A 8 29.06 15.08 56.68
N MET A 9 30.28 14.55 56.89
CA MET A 9 31.02 13.89 55.79
C MET A 9 30.38 12.56 55.37
N MET A 10 29.84 11.78 56.27
CA MET A 10 29.11 10.52 55.95
C MET A 10 27.84 10.83 55.15
N ILE A 11 27.08 11.84 55.56
CA ILE A 11 25.88 12.27 54.83
C ILE A 11 26.25 12.74 53.42
N ALA A 12 27.30 13.53 53.24
CA ALA A 12 27.75 14.00 51.94
C ALA A 12 28.19 12.85 51.02
N VAL A 13 28.91 11.85 51.55
CA VAL A 13 29.34 10.66 50.81
C VAL A 13 28.12 9.82 50.39
N THR A 14 27.16 9.62 51.29
CA THR A 14 25.94 8.87 50.98
C THR A 14 25.10 9.56 49.89
N LEU A 15 24.98 10.89 49.97
CA LEU A 15 24.31 11.70 48.91
C LEU A 15 25.03 11.60 47.56
N LEU A 16 26.36 11.68 47.58
CA LEU A 16 27.17 11.54 46.36
C LEU A 16 26.97 10.17 45.69
N ILE A 17 27.00 9.09 46.48
CA ILE A 17 26.76 7.72 46.00
C ILE A 17 25.32 7.63 45.45
N GLY A 18 24.32 8.19 46.13
CA GLY A 18 22.94 8.20 45.68
C GLY A 18 22.77 8.92 44.32
N VAL A 19 23.42 10.09 44.14
CA VAL A 19 23.40 10.82 42.86
C VAL A 19 24.11 10.03 41.76
N LEU A 20 25.24 9.40 42.04
CA LEU A 20 25.97 8.58 41.07
C LEU A 20 25.15 7.37 40.62
N LEU A 21 24.47 6.69 41.54
CA LEU A 21 23.57 5.57 41.23
C LEU A 21 22.37 6.05 40.40
N PHE A 22 21.75 7.16 40.77
CA PHE A 22 20.64 7.73 40.02
C PHE A 22 21.05 8.12 38.58
N CYS A 23 22.18 8.79 38.42
CA CYS A 23 22.73 9.12 37.11
C CYS A 23 23.05 7.87 36.29
N SER A 24 23.61 6.83 36.90
CA SER A 24 23.93 5.57 36.25
C SER A 24 22.64 4.88 35.71
N VAL A 25 21.63 4.73 36.58
CA VAL A 25 20.35 4.13 36.21
C VAL A 25 19.65 4.96 35.12
N PHE A 26 19.64 6.29 35.25
CA PHE A 26 19.05 7.20 34.25
C PHE A 26 19.74 7.04 32.88
N PHE A 27 21.06 6.98 32.86
CA PHE A 27 21.83 6.79 31.63
C PHE A 27 21.56 5.43 30.99
N LEU A 28 21.46 4.36 31.83
CA LEU A 28 21.18 3.00 31.37
C LEU A 28 19.77 2.89 30.76
N VAL A 29 18.76 3.45 31.42
CA VAL A 29 17.38 3.48 30.91
C VAL A 29 17.30 4.25 29.61
N ARG A 30 17.98 5.42 29.54
CA ARG A 30 17.98 6.24 28.32
C ARG A 30 18.67 5.54 27.15
N ARG A 31 19.74 4.79 27.43
CA ARG A 31 20.45 3.98 26.42
C ARG A 31 19.57 2.81 25.96
N ALA A 32 18.97 2.06 26.88
CA ALA A 32 18.08 0.96 26.56
C ALA A 32 16.88 1.40 25.72
N ASN A 33 16.24 2.51 26.07
CA ASN A 33 15.14 3.06 25.28
C ASN A 33 15.56 3.45 23.86
N ARG A 34 16.77 4.00 23.68
CA ARG A 34 17.28 4.30 22.33
C ARG A 34 17.51 3.04 21.51
N GLU A 35 18.14 2.02 22.10
CA GLU A 35 18.41 0.76 21.41
C GLU A 35 17.11 0.03 21.02
N ILE A 36 16.11 0.01 21.92
CA ILE A 36 14.79 -0.58 21.64
C ILE A 36 14.11 0.17 20.50
N THR A 37 14.07 1.51 20.57
CA THR A 37 13.45 2.33 19.53
C THR A 37 14.12 2.11 18.17
N GLN A 38 15.45 2.06 18.14
CA GLN A 38 16.19 1.88 16.90
C GLN A 38 15.96 0.49 16.29
N ARG A 39 15.96 -0.56 17.09
CA ARG A 39 15.63 -1.92 16.63
C ARG A 39 14.22 -2.00 16.08
N SER A 40 13.25 -1.38 16.75
CA SER A 40 11.87 -1.34 16.27
C SER A 40 11.74 -0.63 14.91
N PHE A 41 12.47 0.48 14.70
CA PHE A 41 12.52 1.14 13.40
C PHE A 41 13.17 0.28 12.32
N ASP A 42 14.26 -0.43 12.64
CA ASP A 42 14.95 -1.30 11.69
C ASP A 42 14.06 -2.50 11.30
N GLU A 43 13.33 -3.08 12.25
CA GLU A 43 12.35 -4.14 11.99
C GLU A 43 11.21 -3.65 11.09
N LEU A 44 10.62 -2.49 11.41
CA LEU A 44 9.57 -1.88 10.59
C LEU A 44 10.07 -1.55 9.18
N ALA A 45 11.26 -0.97 9.06
CA ALA A 45 11.85 -0.65 7.76
C ALA A 45 12.14 -1.91 6.93
N THR A 46 12.53 -3.01 7.58
CA THR A 46 12.78 -4.28 6.90
C THR A 46 11.47 -4.91 6.43
N ALA A 47 10.46 -4.96 7.30
CA ALA A 47 9.14 -5.46 6.96
C ALA A 47 8.50 -4.63 5.84
N THR A 48 8.61 -3.28 5.90
CA THR A 48 8.12 -2.38 4.85
C THR A 48 8.74 -2.70 3.49
N ARG A 49 10.06 -2.89 3.43
CA ARG A 49 10.75 -3.22 2.17
C ARG A 49 10.30 -4.58 1.63
N GLN A 50 10.12 -5.57 2.51
CA GLN A 50 9.65 -6.89 2.09
C GLN A 50 8.23 -6.82 1.53
N ILE A 51 7.31 -6.18 2.24
CA ILE A 51 5.93 -6.02 1.80
C ILE A 51 5.86 -5.20 0.50
N ALA A 52 6.63 -4.12 0.38
CA ALA A 52 6.69 -3.34 -0.84
C ALA A 52 7.19 -4.19 -2.03
N LYS A 53 8.17 -5.05 -1.79
CA LYS A 53 8.64 -5.99 -2.81
C LYS A 53 7.57 -7.00 -3.20
N ASP A 54 6.89 -7.60 -2.23
CA ASP A 54 5.84 -8.58 -2.48
C ASP A 54 4.65 -7.96 -3.26
N LEU A 55 4.29 -6.71 -2.93
CA LEU A 55 3.27 -5.95 -3.66
C LEU A 55 3.68 -5.72 -5.12
N VAL A 56 4.92 -5.31 -5.37
CA VAL A 56 5.44 -5.09 -6.73
C VAL A 56 5.52 -6.41 -7.50
N ASP A 57 6.01 -7.47 -6.88
CA ASP A 57 6.13 -8.78 -7.51
C ASP A 57 4.74 -9.34 -7.90
N THR A 58 3.73 -9.19 -7.03
CA THR A 58 2.35 -9.59 -7.33
C THR A 58 1.74 -8.73 -8.45
N ALA A 59 1.92 -7.41 -8.42
CA ALA A 59 1.42 -6.53 -9.48
C ALA A 59 2.06 -6.84 -10.86
N ASN A 60 3.34 -7.20 -10.89
CA ASN A 60 4.02 -7.64 -12.10
C ASN A 60 3.52 -9.01 -12.58
N ALA A 61 3.21 -9.93 -11.67
CA ALA A 61 2.60 -11.21 -12.00
C ALA A 61 1.21 -11.01 -12.60
N ASP A 62 0.39 -10.12 -12.03
CA ASP A 62 -0.92 -9.74 -12.57
C ASP A 62 -0.81 -9.21 -14.01
N GLN A 63 0.14 -8.32 -14.25
CA GLN A 63 0.39 -7.77 -15.59
C GLN A 63 0.80 -8.89 -16.57
N THR A 64 1.62 -9.84 -16.13
CA THR A 64 2.03 -10.98 -16.95
C THR A 64 0.86 -11.90 -17.30
N ILE A 65 0.00 -12.19 -16.34
CA ILE A 65 -1.20 -13.00 -16.54
C ILE A 65 -2.15 -12.30 -17.52
N LEU A 66 -2.40 -11.01 -17.32
CA LEU A 66 -3.25 -10.23 -18.22
C LEU A 66 -2.67 -10.15 -19.65
N SER A 67 -1.36 -10.02 -19.78
CA SER A 67 -0.68 -10.00 -21.08
C SER A 67 -0.84 -11.35 -21.81
N ALA A 68 -0.65 -12.47 -21.13
CA ALA A 68 -0.87 -13.78 -21.70
C ALA A 68 -2.36 -13.99 -22.12
N MET A 69 -3.29 -13.48 -21.30
CA MET A 69 -4.71 -13.50 -21.62
C MET A 69 -5.01 -12.65 -22.86
N ALA A 70 -4.43 -11.45 -22.95
CA ALA A 70 -4.58 -10.55 -24.10
C ALA A 70 -4.04 -11.18 -25.41
N GLU A 71 -2.88 -11.86 -25.35
CA GLU A 71 -2.33 -12.59 -26.50
C GLU A 71 -3.26 -13.70 -27.00
N LEU A 72 -3.87 -14.46 -26.08
CA LEU A 72 -4.83 -15.51 -26.47
C LEU A 72 -6.10 -14.89 -27.08
N ILE A 73 -6.60 -13.79 -26.52
CA ILE A 73 -7.78 -13.09 -27.07
C ILE A 73 -7.46 -12.53 -28.46
N ALA A 74 -6.26 -12.01 -28.68
CA ALA A 74 -5.83 -11.47 -29.98
C ALA A 74 -5.91 -12.53 -31.12
N GLY A 75 -5.78 -13.81 -30.80
CA GLY A 75 -5.94 -14.91 -31.74
C GLY A 75 -7.40 -15.22 -32.15
N HIS A 76 -8.37 -14.54 -31.54
CA HIS A 76 -9.81 -14.75 -31.78
C HIS A 76 -10.49 -13.44 -32.16
N ASP A 77 -11.71 -13.51 -32.72
CA ASP A 77 -12.53 -12.31 -32.88
C ASP A 77 -12.93 -11.77 -31.49
N GLU A 78 -12.57 -10.55 -31.19
CA GLU A 78 -12.90 -9.89 -29.91
C GLU A 78 -14.42 -9.74 -29.68
N ARG A 79 -15.23 -9.91 -30.75
CA ARG A 79 -16.69 -9.90 -30.72
C ARG A 79 -17.29 -11.29 -30.40
N ASP A 80 -16.50 -12.35 -30.53
CA ASP A 80 -16.92 -13.68 -30.09
C ASP A 80 -16.87 -13.76 -28.56
N ASN A 81 -17.99 -13.44 -27.92
CA ASN A 81 -18.09 -13.44 -26.47
C ASN A 81 -17.78 -14.81 -25.86
N ASP A 82 -18.17 -15.90 -26.50
CA ASP A 82 -17.99 -17.24 -25.95
C ASP A 82 -16.51 -17.64 -25.96
N ALA A 83 -15.80 -17.30 -27.02
CA ALA A 83 -14.34 -17.49 -27.06
C ALA A 83 -13.62 -16.63 -26.03
N VAL A 84 -13.93 -15.34 -25.99
CA VAL A 84 -13.33 -14.40 -25.02
C VAL A 84 -13.59 -14.83 -23.58
N LEU A 85 -14.84 -15.15 -23.24
CA LEU A 85 -15.19 -15.58 -21.88
C LEU A 85 -14.53 -16.92 -21.48
N ARG A 86 -14.37 -17.86 -22.41
CA ARG A 86 -13.62 -19.09 -22.14
C ARG A 86 -12.17 -18.79 -21.81
N ILE A 87 -11.53 -17.90 -22.56
CA ILE A 87 -10.15 -17.49 -22.30
C ILE A 87 -10.06 -16.80 -20.92
N MET A 88 -10.87 -15.76 -20.67
CA MET A 88 -10.85 -15.03 -19.40
C MET A 88 -11.09 -15.94 -18.19
N LYS A 89 -11.97 -16.94 -18.31
CA LYS A 89 -12.27 -17.92 -17.25
C LYS A 89 -11.23 -19.02 -17.09
N SER A 90 -10.35 -19.21 -18.07
CA SER A 90 -9.32 -20.27 -18.01
C SER A 90 -8.15 -19.92 -17.09
N PHE A 91 -7.98 -18.64 -16.74
CA PHE A 91 -6.92 -18.18 -15.86
C PHE A 91 -7.38 -18.18 -14.40
N SER A 92 -6.53 -18.68 -13.50
CA SER A 92 -6.76 -18.57 -12.05
C SER A 92 -6.30 -17.21 -11.57
N LEU A 93 -7.17 -16.55 -10.81
CA LEU A 93 -6.88 -15.26 -10.15
C LEU A 93 -6.66 -15.41 -8.63
N SER A 94 -6.48 -16.64 -8.13
CA SER A 94 -6.44 -16.90 -6.69
C SER A 94 -5.24 -16.30 -5.95
N GLU A 95 -4.15 -16.03 -6.67
CA GLU A 95 -2.90 -15.45 -6.10
C GLU A 95 -2.61 -14.08 -6.69
N THR A 96 -3.64 -13.35 -7.13
CA THR A 96 -3.55 -12.05 -7.79
C THR A 96 -4.27 -10.99 -6.97
N PHE A 97 -3.98 -9.72 -7.22
CA PHE A 97 -4.78 -8.61 -6.71
C PHE A 97 -6.06 -8.42 -7.53
N VAL A 98 -6.08 -8.93 -8.75
CA VAL A 98 -7.19 -8.80 -9.69
C VAL A 98 -8.37 -9.64 -9.22
N SER A 99 -9.48 -9.02 -8.89
CA SER A 99 -10.73 -9.70 -8.54
C SER A 99 -11.63 -9.97 -9.75
N THR A 100 -11.54 -9.12 -10.76
CA THR A 100 -12.40 -9.18 -11.96
C THR A 100 -11.58 -8.77 -13.18
N VAL A 101 -11.77 -9.51 -14.27
CA VAL A 101 -11.23 -9.14 -15.58
C VAL A 101 -12.37 -8.60 -16.45
N ALA A 102 -12.11 -7.55 -17.19
CA ALA A 102 -13.05 -6.94 -18.10
C ALA A 102 -12.39 -6.62 -19.45
N LEU A 103 -13.09 -6.81 -20.55
CA LEU A 103 -12.66 -6.48 -21.91
C LEU A 103 -13.43 -5.27 -22.42
N LEU A 104 -12.74 -4.19 -22.72
CA LEU A 104 -13.30 -3.01 -23.38
C LEU A 104 -13.10 -3.11 -24.90
N ARG A 105 -14.16 -2.88 -25.65
CA ARG A 105 -14.17 -2.84 -27.11
C ARG A 105 -14.20 -1.41 -27.64
N PRO A 106 -13.85 -1.22 -28.93
CA PRO A 106 -13.92 0.10 -29.56
C PRO A 106 -15.32 0.73 -29.57
N ASP A 107 -16.39 -0.09 -29.55
CA ASP A 107 -17.77 0.38 -29.48
C ASP A 107 -18.23 0.85 -28.09
N GLY A 108 -17.34 0.85 -27.12
CA GLY A 108 -17.64 1.20 -25.73
C GLY A 108 -18.28 0.07 -24.92
N THR A 109 -18.37 -1.14 -25.46
CA THR A 109 -18.88 -2.30 -24.70
C THR A 109 -17.80 -2.84 -23.78
N LEU A 110 -18.08 -2.89 -22.48
CA LEU A 110 -17.26 -3.55 -21.46
C LEU A 110 -17.86 -4.91 -21.11
N LEU A 111 -17.14 -6.01 -21.39
CA LEU A 111 -17.53 -7.37 -21.10
C LEU A 111 -16.77 -7.89 -19.88
N LEU A 112 -17.49 -8.30 -18.83
CA LEU A 112 -16.91 -8.87 -17.62
C LEU A 112 -16.77 -10.39 -17.70
N THR A 113 -15.91 -10.97 -16.85
CA THR A 113 -15.65 -12.43 -16.77
C THR A 113 -16.91 -13.25 -16.47
N ASP A 114 -17.91 -12.69 -15.78
CA ASP A 114 -19.21 -13.34 -15.51
C ASP A 114 -20.16 -13.31 -16.71
N GLY A 115 -19.82 -12.60 -17.78
CA GLY A 115 -20.62 -12.39 -18.99
C GLY A 115 -21.50 -11.14 -18.96
N THR A 116 -21.49 -10.39 -17.88
CA THR A 116 -22.20 -9.12 -17.79
C THR A 116 -21.57 -8.09 -18.73
N ARG A 117 -22.41 -7.24 -19.32
CA ARG A 117 -21.98 -6.17 -20.24
C ARG A 117 -22.46 -4.83 -19.75
N TYR A 118 -21.57 -3.84 -19.90
CA TYR A 118 -21.85 -2.43 -19.62
C TYR A 118 -21.53 -1.61 -20.84
N ASP A 119 -22.34 -0.58 -21.10
CA ASP A 119 -22.05 0.47 -22.05
C ASP A 119 -21.31 1.61 -21.32
N VAL A 120 -20.04 1.80 -21.66
CA VAL A 120 -19.18 2.83 -21.08
C VAL A 120 -18.71 3.84 -22.11
N SER A 121 -19.33 3.87 -23.29
CA SER A 121 -19.01 4.76 -24.42
C SER A 121 -19.02 6.25 -24.05
N GLY A 122 -19.86 6.64 -23.07
CA GLY A 122 -19.92 8.03 -22.57
C GLY A 122 -18.83 8.39 -21.55
N THR A 123 -18.04 7.40 -21.10
CA THR A 123 -17.06 7.56 -20.02
C THR A 123 -15.64 7.26 -20.49
N PHE A 124 -15.50 6.44 -21.52
CA PHE A 124 -14.22 6.04 -22.10
C PHE A 124 -14.06 6.55 -23.53
N ASP A 125 -12.87 7.08 -23.77
CA ASP A 125 -12.34 7.25 -25.13
C ASP A 125 -11.37 6.09 -25.40
N PHE A 126 -11.83 5.15 -26.23
CA PHE A 126 -11.06 3.94 -26.58
C PHE A 126 -9.72 4.29 -27.22
N GLU A 127 -9.67 5.29 -28.11
CA GLU A 127 -8.45 5.69 -28.81
C GLU A 127 -7.40 6.23 -27.83
N THR A 128 -7.85 7.05 -26.89
CA THR A 128 -6.96 7.57 -25.82
C THR A 128 -6.42 6.44 -24.96
N GLU A 129 -7.25 5.48 -24.56
CA GLU A 129 -6.83 4.33 -23.75
C GLU A 129 -5.88 3.40 -24.54
N ALA A 130 -6.18 3.12 -25.79
CA ALA A 130 -5.36 2.30 -26.68
C ALA A 130 -3.97 2.91 -26.90
N ALA A 131 -3.88 4.22 -27.03
CA ALA A 131 -2.62 4.94 -27.23
C ALA A 131 -1.69 4.90 -26.01
N ARG A 132 -2.22 4.68 -24.79
CA ARG A 132 -1.43 4.60 -23.56
C ARG A 132 -0.61 3.30 -23.47
N GLY A 133 -1.03 2.23 -24.13
CA GLY A 133 -0.44 0.92 -24.03
C GLY A 133 -0.73 0.23 -22.68
N ALA A 134 0.19 -0.59 -22.20
CA ALA A 134 0.04 -1.27 -20.91
C ALA A 134 0.43 -0.34 -19.75
N TYR A 135 -0.44 -0.22 -18.72
CA TYR A 135 -0.18 0.62 -17.56
C TYR A 135 -1.01 0.19 -16.35
N ILE A 136 -0.67 0.72 -15.18
CA ILE A 136 -1.50 0.66 -13.96
C ILE A 136 -2.11 2.04 -13.77
N SER A 137 -3.45 2.10 -13.61
CA SER A 137 -4.15 3.37 -13.45
C SER A 137 -3.93 3.96 -12.05
N ASP A 138 -4.14 5.28 -11.93
CA ASP A 138 -4.41 5.90 -10.64
C ASP A 138 -5.66 5.27 -9.99
N ARG A 139 -5.90 5.58 -8.72
CA ARG A 139 -7.13 5.22 -8.04
C ARG A 139 -8.32 5.88 -8.72
N VAL A 140 -9.28 5.07 -9.12
CA VAL A 140 -10.50 5.50 -9.80
C VAL A 140 -11.72 4.80 -9.23
N THR A 141 -12.90 5.32 -9.56
CA THR A 141 -14.16 4.65 -9.26
C THR A 141 -14.38 3.49 -10.23
N SER A 142 -14.91 2.37 -9.75
CA SER A 142 -15.28 1.26 -10.63
C SER A 142 -16.44 1.61 -11.54
N TYR A 143 -16.39 1.19 -12.80
CA TYR A 143 -17.46 1.46 -13.78
C TYR A 143 -18.74 0.65 -13.54
N PHE A 144 -18.58 -0.52 -12.93
CA PHE A 144 -19.70 -1.43 -12.66
C PHE A 144 -20.08 -1.50 -11.17
N ALA A 145 -19.33 -0.83 -10.29
CA ALA A 145 -19.58 -0.70 -8.87
C ALA A 145 -19.14 0.71 -8.42
N PRO A 146 -19.92 1.77 -8.68
CA PRO A 146 -19.49 3.16 -8.46
C PRO A 146 -19.15 3.51 -7.01
N GLU A 147 -19.59 2.70 -6.05
CA GLU A 147 -19.26 2.81 -4.63
C GLU A 147 -17.87 2.27 -4.28
N LYS A 148 -17.24 1.52 -5.21
CA LYS A 148 -15.92 0.91 -4.99
C LYS A 148 -14.82 1.73 -5.65
N LEU A 149 -13.74 1.97 -4.89
CA LEU A 149 -12.49 2.49 -5.40
C LEU A 149 -11.60 1.34 -5.86
N VAL A 150 -11.03 1.49 -7.05
CA VAL A 150 -10.23 0.46 -7.71
C VAL A 150 -8.96 1.05 -8.32
N VAL A 151 -7.98 0.20 -8.52
CA VAL A 151 -6.87 0.39 -9.45
C VAL A 151 -7.07 -0.59 -10.59
N ARG A 152 -6.73 -0.19 -11.81
CA ARG A 152 -6.84 -1.03 -13.00
C ARG A 152 -5.46 -1.35 -13.55
N SER A 153 -5.18 -2.63 -13.71
CA SER A 153 -4.06 -3.09 -14.53
C SER A 153 -4.55 -3.21 -15.96
N VAL A 154 -3.97 -2.45 -16.87
CA VAL A 154 -4.46 -2.27 -18.25
C VAL A 154 -3.49 -2.89 -19.23
N VAL A 155 -4.01 -3.72 -20.15
CA VAL A 155 -3.22 -4.37 -21.21
C VAL A 155 -3.97 -4.27 -22.54
N PRO A 156 -3.37 -3.71 -23.61
CA PRO A 156 -3.98 -3.71 -24.93
C PRO A 156 -3.98 -5.11 -25.54
N VAL A 157 -5.06 -5.47 -26.21
CA VAL A 157 -5.17 -6.64 -27.06
C VAL A 157 -4.79 -6.22 -28.48
N VAL A 158 -3.62 -6.64 -28.93
CA VAL A 158 -3.04 -6.20 -30.21
C VAL A 158 -3.13 -7.32 -31.25
N ARG A 159 -3.73 -7.06 -32.40
CA ARG A 159 -3.80 -7.94 -33.57
C ARG A 159 -3.26 -7.19 -34.79
N ASP A 160 -2.33 -7.79 -35.49
CA ASP A 160 -1.70 -7.22 -36.70
C ASP A 160 -1.13 -5.79 -36.52
N GLY A 161 -0.70 -5.49 -35.28
CA GLY A 161 -0.13 -4.19 -34.91
C GLY A 161 -1.16 -3.13 -34.48
N GLU A 162 -2.45 -3.46 -34.49
CA GLU A 162 -3.53 -2.57 -34.07
C GLU A 162 -4.16 -3.03 -32.75
N THR A 163 -4.52 -2.11 -31.87
CA THR A 163 -5.25 -2.40 -30.63
C THR A 163 -6.72 -2.62 -30.97
N VAL A 164 -7.18 -3.88 -30.89
CA VAL A 164 -8.56 -4.28 -31.19
C VAL A 164 -9.49 -4.30 -29.98
N ALA A 165 -8.91 -4.38 -28.78
CA ALA A 165 -9.61 -4.32 -27.49
C ALA A 165 -8.63 -3.95 -26.39
N ILE A 166 -9.14 -3.67 -25.18
CA ILE A 166 -8.32 -3.39 -24.00
C ILE A 166 -8.80 -4.29 -22.87
N LEU A 167 -7.86 -5.01 -22.26
CA LEU A 167 -8.12 -5.88 -21.13
C LEU A 167 -7.79 -5.14 -19.83
N TYR A 168 -8.74 -5.16 -18.89
CA TYR A 168 -8.60 -4.59 -17.55
C TYR A 168 -8.60 -5.68 -16.51
N GLY A 169 -7.57 -5.69 -15.65
CA GLY A 169 -7.62 -6.35 -14.36
C GLY A 169 -8.04 -5.35 -13.30
N VAL A 170 -9.13 -5.59 -12.61
CA VAL A 170 -9.71 -4.68 -11.62
C VAL A 170 -9.30 -5.12 -10.22
N VAL A 171 -8.65 -4.23 -9.48
CA VAL A 171 -8.17 -4.44 -8.10
C VAL A 171 -9.00 -3.57 -7.16
N PRO A 172 -9.95 -4.14 -6.40
CA PRO A 172 -10.72 -3.40 -5.40
C PRO A 172 -9.87 -3.09 -4.18
N LEU A 173 -9.71 -1.81 -3.86
CA LEU A 173 -8.79 -1.37 -2.82
C LEU A 173 -9.25 -1.74 -1.40
N GLN A 174 -10.58 -1.78 -1.16
CA GLN A 174 -11.12 -2.24 0.12
C GLN A 174 -10.79 -3.71 0.39
N GLU A 175 -10.92 -4.57 -0.63
CA GLU A 175 -10.60 -5.99 -0.53
C GLU A 175 -9.10 -6.21 -0.34
N LEU A 176 -8.27 -5.39 -1.00
CA LEU A 176 -6.81 -5.40 -0.82
C LEU A 176 -6.44 -5.11 0.64
N SER A 177 -7.05 -4.10 1.27
CA SER A 177 -6.80 -3.73 2.66
C SER A 177 -7.16 -4.84 3.66
N GLN A 178 -8.22 -5.61 3.38
CA GLN A 178 -8.66 -6.72 4.24
C GLN A 178 -7.73 -7.94 4.15
N ASN A 179 -7.10 -8.16 3.00
CA ASN A 179 -6.23 -9.31 2.75
C ASN A 179 -4.79 -9.11 3.26
N TYR A 180 -4.37 -7.86 3.48
CA TYR A 180 -3.04 -7.53 4.01
C TYR A 180 -3.11 -7.28 5.51
N GLN A 181 -2.74 -8.30 6.30
CA GLN A 181 -2.56 -8.16 7.75
C GLN A 181 -1.08 -8.25 8.10
N ILE A 182 -0.64 -7.37 8.99
CA ILE A 182 0.75 -7.36 9.49
C ILE A 182 0.75 -7.88 10.92
N ASP A 183 1.36 -9.05 11.12
CA ASP A 183 1.56 -9.62 12.46
C ASP A 183 2.89 -9.14 13.06
N LEU A 184 3.01 -7.80 13.21
CA LEU A 184 4.10 -7.18 13.95
C LEU A 184 3.57 -6.52 15.22
N TYR A 185 4.37 -6.55 16.29
CA TYR A 185 4.02 -5.97 17.59
C TYR A 185 2.67 -6.47 18.14
N ASN A 186 2.40 -7.79 18.02
CA ASN A 186 1.14 -8.43 18.43
C ASN A 186 -0.10 -7.81 17.75
N GLY A 187 -0.01 -7.54 16.45
CA GLY A 187 -1.10 -6.96 15.67
C GLY A 187 -1.29 -5.45 15.87
N ASN A 188 -0.33 -4.76 16.50
CA ASN A 188 -0.40 -3.31 16.68
C ASN A 188 0.34 -2.52 15.58
N ALA A 189 0.83 -3.19 14.54
CA ALA A 189 1.36 -2.53 13.35
C ALA A 189 0.27 -2.41 12.27
N PHE A 190 0.32 -1.34 11.48
CA PHE A 190 -0.56 -1.16 10.34
C PHE A 190 0.25 -0.78 9.09
N LEU A 191 -0.31 -1.06 7.93
CA LEU A 191 0.25 -0.75 6.62
C LEU A 191 -0.55 0.37 5.97
N LEU A 192 0.18 1.34 5.47
CA LEU A 192 -0.35 2.39 4.62
C LEU A 192 0.40 2.36 3.28
N LEU A 193 -0.31 2.13 2.18
CA LEU A 193 0.21 2.28 0.82
C LEU A 193 -0.34 3.57 0.23
N VAL A 194 0.55 4.41 -0.26
CA VAL A 194 0.20 5.73 -0.80
C VAL A 194 0.75 5.86 -2.21
N ASP A 195 -0.05 6.38 -3.13
CA ASP A 195 0.42 6.80 -4.44
C ASP A 195 1.36 8.00 -4.31
N GLY A 196 2.61 7.82 -4.72
CA GLY A 196 3.64 8.84 -4.61
C GLY A 196 3.42 10.06 -5.51
N ASN A 197 2.55 9.97 -6.53
CA ASN A 197 2.30 11.05 -7.47
C ASN A 197 1.25 12.05 -6.94
N ASN A 198 0.17 11.53 -6.36
CA ASN A 198 -1.00 12.32 -5.98
C ASN A 198 -1.35 12.26 -4.50
N GLY A 199 -0.71 11.37 -3.72
CA GLY A 199 -0.95 11.19 -2.29
C GLY A 199 -2.21 10.41 -1.95
N ASP A 200 -2.84 9.74 -2.92
CA ASP A 200 -3.99 8.90 -2.67
C ASP A 200 -3.63 7.66 -1.87
N ILE A 201 -4.44 7.36 -0.85
CA ILE A 201 -4.28 6.16 -0.04
C ILE A 201 -4.88 4.99 -0.83
N LEU A 202 -4.02 4.01 -1.16
CA LEU A 202 -4.38 2.81 -1.90
C LEU A 202 -4.67 1.63 -0.97
N LEU A 203 -4.11 1.64 0.23
CA LEU A 203 -4.31 0.62 1.25
C LEU A 203 -4.10 1.25 2.63
N ASP A 204 -5.05 1.02 3.54
CA ASP A 204 -4.97 1.38 4.96
C ASP A 204 -5.54 0.21 5.79
N THR A 205 -4.66 -0.53 6.46
CA THR A 205 -5.08 -1.68 7.28
C THR A 205 -5.54 -1.29 8.68
N TRP A 206 -5.47 0.01 9.03
CA TRP A 206 -5.87 0.50 10.35
C TRP A 206 -7.28 1.07 10.37
N HIS A 207 -7.59 2.00 9.44
CA HIS A 207 -8.87 2.72 9.47
C HIS A 207 -9.81 2.29 8.34
N ASP A 208 -9.34 1.46 7.41
CA ASP A 208 -10.06 1.13 6.17
C ASP A 208 -10.49 2.40 5.40
N SER A 209 -9.65 3.43 5.47
CA SER A 209 -9.91 4.75 4.89
C SER A 209 -9.06 4.98 3.66
N LEU A 210 -9.71 5.09 2.50
CA LEU A 210 -9.08 5.37 1.21
C LEU A 210 -9.11 6.86 0.86
N GLY A 211 -8.84 7.75 1.82
CA GLY A 211 -8.74 9.19 1.65
C GLY A 211 -7.48 9.60 0.86
N ASN A 212 -7.06 10.84 1.08
CA ASN A 212 -5.81 11.37 0.52
C ASN A 212 -4.88 11.82 1.65
N LEU A 213 -3.59 11.59 1.50
CA LEU A 213 -2.59 11.93 2.50
C LEU A 213 -2.56 13.44 2.80
N SER A 214 -2.98 14.30 1.86
CA SER A 214 -3.10 15.74 2.08
C SER A 214 -4.13 16.13 3.15
N GLU A 215 -5.09 15.27 3.45
CA GLU A 215 -6.07 15.46 4.54
C GLU A 215 -5.41 15.37 5.91
N LEU A 216 -4.22 14.75 5.97
CA LEU A 216 -3.39 14.66 7.17
C LEU A 216 -2.47 15.88 7.34
N ARG A 217 -2.55 16.86 6.42
CA ARG A 217 -1.77 18.08 6.44
C ARG A 217 -1.97 18.83 7.76
N GLY A 218 -0.88 19.19 8.41
CA GLY A 218 -0.89 19.83 9.74
C GLY A 218 -1.05 18.86 10.92
N ARG A 219 -1.30 17.57 10.70
CA ARG A 219 -1.19 16.55 11.74
C ARG A 219 0.25 16.03 11.79
N LYS A 220 0.80 15.87 12.99
CA LYS A 220 2.10 15.20 13.14
C LYS A 220 1.89 13.71 12.92
N MET A 221 2.23 13.21 11.75
CA MET A 221 2.10 11.80 11.39
C MET A 221 3.06 10.91 12.19
N LEU A 222 4.27 11.41 12.47
CA LEU A 222 5.28 10.73 13.27
C LEU A 222 5.93 11.76 14.20
N LYS A 223 6.37 11.33 15.37
CA LYS A 223 7.08 12.17 16.31
C LYS A 223 8.37 12.71 15.64
N GLY A 224 8.33 13.96 15.18
CA GLY A 224 9.48 14.66 14.59
C GLY A 224 9.43 14.91 13.09
N TYR A 225 8.41 14.43 12.35
CA TYR A 225 8.26 14.72 10.92
C TYR A 225 6.92 15.40 10.63
N THR A 226 6.96 16.43 9.76
CA THR A 226 5.77 16.99 9.13
C THR A 226 5.39 16.14 7.90
N TYR A 227 4.17 16.33 7.39
CA TYR A 227 3.72 15.72 6.15
C TYR A 227 4.70 16.00 4.98
N GLU A 228 5.12 17.27 4.86
CA GLU A 228 6.01 17.74 3.81
C GLU A 228 7.39 17.07 3.87
N GLU A 229 7.96 16.94 5.08
CA GLU A 229 9.24 16.25 5.28
C GLU A 229 9.14 14.73 5.00
N ALA A 230 7.99 14.12 5.28
CA ALA A 230 7.75 12.72 4.97
C ALA A 230 7.65 12.49 3.47
N MET A 231 6.97 13.36 2.74
CA MET A 231 6.83 13.28 1.28
C MET A 231 8.12 13.57 0.54
N GLU A 232 8.94 14.52 1.00
CA GLU A 232 10.25 14.84 0.39
C GLU A 232 11.26 13.68 0.52
N LYS A 233 11.16 12.89 1.60
CA LYS A 233 12.04 11.76 1.85
C LYS A 233 11.57 10.44 1.24
N SER A 234 10.38 10.41 0.66
CA SER A 234 9.74 9.21 0.11
C SER A 234 9.76 9.26 -1.42
N PRO A 235 10.75 8.69 -2.08
CA PRO A 235 10.74 8.60 -3.54
C PRO A 235 9.72 7.53 -3.97
N THR A 236 8.79 7.93 -4.84
CA THR A 236 7.87 7.09 -5.65
C THR A 236 7.37 5.79 -5.02
N ALA A 237 6.09 5.75 -4.72
CA ALA A 237 5.36 4.61 -4.12
C ALA A 237 5.97 4.12 -2.79
N SER A 238 5.63 4.77 -1.71
CA SER A 238 6.14 4.41 -0.39
C SER A 238 5.08 3.67 0.39
N ALA A 239 5.32 2.38 0.61
CA ALA A 239 4.68 1.68 1.71
C ALA A 239 5.25 2.24 3.02
N ALA A 240 4.43 2.81 3.87
CA ALA A 240 4.80 3.24 5.21
C ALA A 240 4.15 2.32 6.23
N ILE A 241 4.95 1.66 7.05
CA ILE A 241 4.45 0.92 8.23
C ILE A 241 4.62 1.85 9.43
N CYS A 242 3.53 2.11 10.13
CA CYS A 242 3.53 2.89 11.35
C CYS A 242 3.13 2.00 12.53
N ALA A 243 3.85 2.11 13.64
CA ALA A 243 3.40 1.55 14.90
C ALA A 243 2.68 2.66 15.71
N PRO A 244 1.58 2.38 16.39
CA PRO A 244 0.95 3.35 17.25
C PRO A 244 1.93 3.78 18.34
N SER A 245 1.98 5.08 18.62
CA SER A 245 2.72 5.60 19.79
C SER A 245 2.15 4.94 21.04
N PRO A 246 2.97 4.41 21.95
CA PRO A 246 2.46 3.92 23.21
C PRO A 246 1.69 5.06 23.88
N ASN A 247 0.42 4.82 24.15
CA ASN A 247 -0.49 5.79 24.75
C ASN A 247 0.08 6.21 26.12
N PRO A 248 0.38 7.48 26.39
CA PRO A 248 0.91 7.89 27.69
C PRO A 248 -0.17 8.00 28.78
N ARG A 249 -1.30 7.31 28.60
CA ARG A 249 -2.38 7.24 29.60
C ARG A 249 -2.80 5.78 29.81
N GLY A 250 -2.08 5.10 30.64
CA GLY A 250 -2.45 3.95 31.41
C GLY A 250 -2.22 4.28 32.84
#